data_2825b4f53437b07925110ed19f5f0a22
#
_entry.id   2825b4f53437b07925110ed19f5f0a22
#
_cell.length_a   1.000
_cell.length_b   1.000
_cell.length_c   1.000
_cell.angle_alpha   90.00
_cell.angle_beta   90.00
_cell.angle_gamma   90.00
#
_symmetry.space_group_name_H-M   'P 1'
#
loop_
_entity.id
_entity.type
_entity.pdbx_description
1 polymer ?
#
loop_
_entity_poly.entity_id
_entity_poly.type
_entity_poly.pdbx_seq_one_letter_code
_entity_poly.pdbx_strand_id
1 'polypeptide(L)'
;MSDFINANPTASAAVAEAETISPAAPPGHATADCLNCGYAVPIRYCGRCGQDAHHTHRITLKDMPHDVLHSIWHVDKGILYTLRTMVLRPGPTIRAYLAGQRVDHFRPLSLLFLITGLYALLYSVLHINMMPPRDPAMPEAVYQMQVSFQTFFMKNLAWCYLATVPAWALAARLCLRRGGYNYAECLIIAAFITAINNFITLLLLPVTYAYSGTPQVKTFSFYALLLVIGYASWAYGNLLNHTTIGRLGRLWRGFLTFMLGYVMLIMAGIVLMFTLSWSSIKQSVMQQAKAKQEQEQQRRAAGAQPPKAAQPPPR
;
A
#
# COMPACT_ATOMS: atom_id res chain seq x y z
N MET A 1 -5.80 44.97 -76.18
CA MET A 1 -5.19 45.45 -75.00
C MET A 1 -5.22 44.25 -74.02
N SER A 2 -4.41 43.23 -74.24
CA SER A 2 -2.93 42.99 -74.14
C SER A 2 -2.40 43.21 -72.74
N ASP A 3 -1.88 42.12 -72.32
CA ASP A 3 -0.70 41.96 -71.46
C ASP A 3 -0.86 41.82 -69.93
N PHE A 4 -0.10 40.84 -69.50
CA PHE A 4 0.42 40.49 -68.22
C PHE A 4 -0.24 39.35 -67.47
N ILE A 5 0.19 38.12 -67.76
CA ILE A 5 0.47 37.11 -66.71
C ILE A 5 1.71 36.33 -67.20
N ASN A 6 2.86 36.68 -66.68
CA ASN A 6 4.05 35.85 -66.65
C ASN A 6 4.24 35.34 -65.30
N ALA A 7 3.73 34.14 -64.96
CA ALA A 7 3.99 33.44 -63.73
C ALA A 7 5.31 32.67 -63.83
N ASN A 8 6.28 33.03 -63.04
CA ASN A 8 7.61 32.45 -62.99
C ASN A 8 7.55 31.05 -62.29
N PRO A 9 7.92 29.95 -62.94
CA PRO A 9 7.79 28.59 -62.41
C PRO A 9 8.96 28.17 -61.48
N THR A 10 9.79 29.08 -61.01
CA THR A 10 11.02 28.72 -60.26
C THR A 10 10.90 28.81 -58.72
N ALA A 11 9.74 29.18 -58.17
CA ALA A 11 9.57 29.29 -56.72
C ALA A 11 9.01 28.03 -56.04
N SER A 12 8.55 27.02 -56.82
CA SER A 12 7.93 25.80 -56.28
C SER A 12 8.90 24.63 -56.05
N ALA A 13 10.15 24.72 -56.53
CA ALA A 13 11.11 23.63 -56.40
C ALA A 13 12.00 23.73 -55.13
N ALA A 14 11.99 24.87 -54.43
CA ALA A 14 12.88 25.10 -53.27
C ALA A 14 12.30 24.69 -51.90
N VAL A 15 11.00 24.30 -51.87
CA VAL A 15 10.35 23.90 -50.59
C VAL A 15 10.32 22.38 -50.37
N ALA A 16 10.64 21.61 -51.42
CA ALA A 16 10.57 20.12 -51.36
C ALA A 16 11.88 19.44 -50.87
N GLU A 17 12.97 20.15 -50.66
CA GLU A 17 14.26 19.55 -50.25
C GLU A 17 14.64 19.77 -48.78
N ALA A 18 13.78 20.36 -47.95
CA ALA A 18 14.08 20.62 -46.53
C ALA A 18 13.62 19.53 -45.57
N GLU A 19 13.09 18.38 -46.05
CA GLU A 19 12.48 17.36 -45.16
C GLU A 19 13.29 16.06 -44.99
N THR A 20 14.56 15.99 -45.31
CA THR A 20 15.36 14.79 -45.09
C THR A 20 16.73 15.04 -44.46
N ILE A 21 16.78 15.86 -43.42
CA ILE A 21 17.94 15.78 -42.50
C ILE A 21 17.45 15.09 -41.23
N SER A 22 17.28 13.76 -41.28
CA SER A 22 17.37 12.91 -40.11
C SER A 22 18.82 12.96 -39.63
N PRO A 23 19.13 13.47 -38.44
CA PRO A 23 20.51 13.45 -37.93
C PRO A 23 20.95 12.00 -37.88
N ALA A 24 21.96 11.65 -38.68
CA ALA A 24 22.60 10.34 -38.65
C ALA A 24 23.05 10.08 -37.21
N ALA A 25 22.57 8.99 -36.60
CA ALA A 25 22.97 8.56 -35.30
C ALA A 25 24.49 8.34 -35.29
N PRO A 26 25.24 8.77 -34.24
CA PRO A 26 26.66 8.54 -34.14
C PRO A 26 26.93 7.04 -34.22
N PRO A 27 27.95 6.59 -34.94
CA PRO A 27 28.28 5.19 -35.10
C PRO A 27 28.65 4.57 -33.75
N GLY A 28 27.86 3.60 -33.27
CA GLY A 28 28.20 2.83 -32.07
C GLY A 28 27.07 2.57 -31.06
N HIS A 29 25.92 3.22 -31.17
CA HIS A 29 24.80 2.89 -30.28
C HIS A 29 23.74 2.11 -31.07
N ALA A 30 23.53 0.84 -30.70
CA ALA A 30 22.40 0.08 -31.18
C ALA A 30 21.12 0.86 -30.83
N THR A 31 20.35 1.28 -31.82
CA THR A 31 19.07 1.96 -31.65
C THR A 31 18.11 0.98 -30.99
N ALA A 32 17.85 1.16 -29.69
CA ALA A 32 16.85 0.37 -28.99
C ALA A 32 15.48 1.00 -29.21
N ASP A 33 14.46 0.16 -29.44
CA ASP A 33 13.07 0.64 -29.52
C ASP A 33 12.56 1.06 -28.15
N CYS A 34 11.82 2.16 -28.11
CA CYS A 34 11.19 2.64 -26.86
C CYS A 34 10.16 1.63 -26.37
N LEU A 35 10.33 1.12 -25.13
CA LEU A 35 9.40 0.16 -24.55
C LEU A 35 7.98 0.72 -24.34
N ASN A 36 7.79 2.06 -24.36
CA ASN A 36 6.48 2.68 -24.21
C ASN A 36 5.73 2.84 -25.52
N CYS A 37 6.40 3.34 -26.58
CA CYS A 37 5.73 3.71 -27.82
C CYS A 37 6.28 3.03 -29.08
N GLY A 38 7.32 2.18 -28.96
CA GLY A 38 7.93 1.47 -30.09
C GLY A 38 8.78 2.33 -31.04
N TYR A 39 9.00 3.62 -30.75
CA TYR A 39 9.80 4.50 -31.58
C TYR A 39 11.28 4.26 -31.34
N ALA A 40 12.10 4.24 -32.41
CA ALA A 40 13.54 4.08 -32.31
C ALA A 40 14.18 5.23 -31.52
N VAL A 41 15.01 4.88 -30.51
CA VAL A 41 15.64 5.85 -29.59
C VAL A 41 17.14 5.89 -29.87
N PRO A 42 17.63 6.90 -30.63
CA PRO A 42 19.06 7.04 -30.91
C PRO A 42 19.84 7.69 -29.74
N ILE A 43 19.15 8.30 -28.79
CA ILE A 43 19.70 8.99 -27.62
C ILE A 43 19.00 8.54 -26.34
N ARG A 44 19.36 9.10 -25.18
CA ARG A 44 18.83 8.70 -23.87
C ARG A 44 17.31 8.78 -23.74
N TYR A 45 16.68 9.79 -24.32
CA TYR A 45 15.23 10.04 -24.22
C TYR A 45 14.52 9.80 -25.55
N CYS A 46 13.35 9.16 -25.49
CA CYS A 46 12.50 8.97 -26.66
C CYS A 46 11.96 10.32 -27.16
N GLY A 47 12.25 10.68 -28.40
CA GLY A 47 11.79 11.94 -29.00
C GLY A 47 10.26 12.02 -29.16
N ARG A 48 9.54 10.88 -29.14
CA ARG A 48 8.08 10.82 -29.29
C ARG A 48 7.32 10.91 -27.97
N CYS A 49 7.73 10.17 -26.93
CA CYS A 49 7.00 10.08 -25.64
C CYS A 49 7.79 10.58 -24.44
N GLY A 50 9.07 10.95 -24.59
CA GLY A 50 9.91 11.45 -23.51
C GLY A 50 10.45 10.39 -22.55
N GLN A 51 10.20 9.08 -22.79
CA GLN A 51 10.68 8.03 -21.90
C GLN A 51 12.20 7.94 -21.90
N ASP A 52 12.81 7.81 -20.71
CA ASP A 52 14.23 7.50 -20.57
C ASP A 52 14.48 6.03 -20.90
N ALA A 53 15.08 5.77 -22.06
CA ALA A 53 15.33 4.41 -22.55
C ALA A 53 16.43 3.69 -21.76
N HIS A 54 17.36 4.41 -21.12
CA HIS A 54 18.44 3.83 -20.34
C HIS A 54 17.98 3.29 -18.98
N HIS A 55 16.95 3.89 -18.37
CA HIS A 55 16.42 3.47 -17.06
C HIS A 55 15.17 2.60 -17.16
N THR A 56 14.86 2.06 -18.36
CA THR A 56 13.66 1.26 -18.59
C THR A 56 13.98 -0.24 -18.71
N HIS A 57 14.84 -0.76 -17.89
CA HIS A 57 15.12 -2.19 -17.76
C HIS A 57 14.16 -2.88 -16.76
N ARG A 58 14.25 -4.21 -16.67
CA ARG A 58 13.49 -4.99 -15.70
C ARG A 58 13.84 -4.55 -14.27
N ILE A 59 12.82 -4.28 -13.45
CA ILE A 59 12.98 -3.70 -12.12
C ILE A 59 13.72 -4.67 -11.19
N THR A 60 14.74 -4.16 -10.51
CA THR A 60 15.51 -4.87 -9.49
C THR A 60 15.44 -4.13 -8.15
N LEU A 61 15.80 -4.81 -7.06
CA LEU A 61 15.81 -4.18 -5.73
C LEU A 61 16.78 -3.00 -5.62
N LYS A 62 17.82 -2.96 -6.47
CA LYS A 62 18.82 -1.86 -6.47
C LYS A 62 18.26 -0.56 -7.02
N ASP A 63 17.26 -0.63 -7.90
CA ASP A 63 16.67 0.53 -8.56
C ASP A 63 15.65 1.25 -7.66
N MET A 64 15.09 0.54 -6.68
CA MET A 64 13.98 1.04 -5.86
C MET A 64 14.30 2.28 -5.00
N PRO A 65 15.46 2.38 -4.31
CA PRO A 65 15.74 3.56 -3.46
C PRO A 65 15.83 4.87 -4.26
N HIS A 66 16.40 4.81 -5.47
CA HIS A 66 16.53 5.97 -6.35
C HIS A 66 15.15 6.45 -6.85
N ASP A 67 14.29 5.52 -7.22
CA ASP A 67 12.94 5.84 -7.70
C ASP A 67 12.04 6.45 -6.62
N VAL A 68 12.22 6.07 -5.35
CA VAL A 68 11.45 6.60 -4.20
C VAL A 68 11.79 8.06 -3.93
N LEU A 69 13.10 8.40 -3.83
CA LEU A 69 13.54 9.76 -3.48
C LEU A 69 13.14 10.81 -4.53
N HIS A 70 13.25 10.47 -5.82
CA HIS A 70 12.88 11.40 -6.90
C HIS A 70 11.38 11.54 -7.13
N SER A 71 10.55 10.62 -6.58
CA SER A 71 9.14 10.50 -6.94
C SER A 71 8.20 11.37 -6.12
N ILE A 72 8.63 11.87 -4.96
CA ILE A 72 7.75 12.55 -4.00
C ILE A 72 7.41 13.98 -4.45
N TRP A 73 8.25 14.60 -5.28
CA TRP A 73 8.16 16.03 -5.62
C TRP A 73 7.42 16.35 -6.92
N HIS A 74 7.09 15.36 -7.75
CA HIS A 74 6.42 15.59 -9.03
C HIS A 74 5.04 14.96 -9.07
N VAL A 75 4.01 15.79 -8.95
CA VAL A 75 2.61 15.40 -9.19
C VAL A 75 2.38 15.45 -10.70
N ASP A 76 2.61 14.33 -11.38
CA ASP A 76 2.50 14.22 -12.84
C ASP A 76 1.05 14.04 -13.30
N LYS A 77 0.79 14.42 -14.57
CA LYS A 77 -0.52 14.30 -15.24
C LYS A 77 -1.09 12.86 -15.29
N GLY A 78 -0.27 11.83 -14.98
CA GLY A 78 -0.64 10.42 -15.05
C GLY A 78 -1.51 9.87 -13.90
N ILE A 79 -1.81 10.63 -12.83
CA ILE A 79 -2.52 10.11 -11.65
C ILE A 79 -3.92 9.61 -12.01
N LEU A 80 -4.73 10.45 -12.66
CA LEU A 80 -6.11 10.09 -13.01
C LEU A 80 -6.16 8.93 -14.01
N TYR A 81 -5.21 8.92 -14.96
CA TYR A 81 -5.06 7.81 -15.91
C TYR A 81 -4.74 6.52 -15.15
N THR A 82 -3.76 6.56 -14.25
CA THR A 82 -3.35 5.38 -13.45
C THR A 82 -4.48 4.90 -12.55
N LEU A 83 -5.18 5.78 -11.84
CA LEU A 83 -6.31 5.41 -10.98
C LEU A 83 -7.42 4.75 -11.81
N ARG A 84 -7.82 5.35 -12.93
CA ARG A 84 -8.85 4.80 -13.80
C ARG A 84 -8.47 3.44 -14.36
N THR A 85 -7.26 3.31 -14.91
CA THR A 85 -6.81 2.06 -15.54
C THR A 85 -6.59 0.96 -14.52
N MET A 86 -6.10 1.30 -13.34
CA MET A 86 -5.91 0.35 -12.24
C MET A 86 -7.24 -0.15 -11.70
N VAL A 87 -8.24 0.71 -11.49
CA VAL A 87 -9.58 0.30 -11.03
C VAL A 87 -10.25 -0.62 -12.06
N LEU A 88 -10.14 -0.32 -13.35
CA LEU A 88 -10.87 -1.06 -14.40
C LEU A 88 -10.10 -2.28 -14.94
N ARG A 89 -8.77 -2.22 -15.03
CA ARG A 89 -7.92 -3.23 -15.69
C ARG A 89 -6.59 -3.41 -14.95
N PRO A 90 -6.57 -3.79 -13.65
CA PRO A 90 -5.36 -3.81 -12.84
C PRO A 90 -4.25 -4.71 -13.41
N GLY A 91 -4.56 -5.93 -13.83
CA GLY A 91 -3.56 -6.86 -14.32
C GLY A 91 -2.84 -6.41 -15.59
N PRO A 92 -3.54 -6.04 -16.68
CA PRO A 92 -2.91 -5.47 -17.87
C PRO A 92 -2.09 -4.21 -17.58
N THR A 93 -2.62 -3.29 -16.77
CA THR A 93 -1.94 -2.04 -16.41
C THR A 93 -0.63 -2.28 -15.66
N ILE A 94 -0.64 -3.15 -14.65
CA ILE A 94 0.57 -3.48 -13.90
C ILE A 94 1.59 -4.19 -14.79
N ARG A 95 1.16 -5.15 -15.64
CA ARG A 95 2.06 -5.82 -16.56
C ARG A 95 2.69 -4.87 -17.57
N ALA A 96 1.92 -3.92 -18.11
CA ALA A 96 2.44 -2.89 -19.00
C ALA A 96 3.52 -2.03 -18.31
N TYR A 97 3.26 -1.62 -17.06
CA TYR A 97 4.23 -0.89 -16.26
C TYR A 97 5.53 -1.70 -16.01
N LEU A 98 5.39 -2.99 -15.65
CA LEU A 98 6.52 -3.88 -15.43
C LEU A 98 7.30 -4.18 -16.71
N ALA A 99 6.61 -4.22 -17.87
CA ALA A 99 7.22 -4.35 -19.19
C ALA A 99 7.95 -3.08 -19.67
N GLY A 100 7.86 -1.97 -18.92
CA GLY A 100 8.58 -0.74 -19.22
C GLY A 100 7.72 0.40 -19.78
N GLN A 101 6.42 0.24 -19.90
CA GLN A 101 5.50 1.33 -20.30
C GLN A 101 5.20 2.22 -19.07
N ARG A 102 6.04 3.25 -18.83
CA ARG A 102 6.00 3.99 -17.56
C ARG A 102 5.59 5.46 -17.67
N VAL A 103 5.65 6.04 -18.88
CA VAL A 103 5.42 7.48 -19.10
C VAL A 103 4.02 7.93 -18.69
N ASP A 104 3.00 7.13 -19.04
CA ASP A 104 1.61 7.48 -18.78
C ASP A 104 1.14 7.07 -17.36
N HIS A 105 1.97 6.32 -16.65
CA HIS A 105 1.64 5.79 -15.34
C HIS A 105 2.32 6.56 -14.22
N PHE A 106 1.56 6.88 -13.19
CA PHE A 106 2.11 7.42 -11.96
C PHE A 106 2.90 6.35 -11.19
N ARG A 107 3.99 6.74 -10.57
CA ARG A 107 4.90 5.81 -9.87
C ARG A 107 4.19 5.13 -8.69
N PRO A 108 4.31 3.79 -8.49
CA PRO A 108 3.49 3.03 -7.55
C PRO A 108 3.65 3.43 -6.09
N LEU A 109 4.89 3.66 -5.64
CA LEU A 109 5.15 4.07 -4.26
C LEU A 109 4.69 5.50 -3.99
N SER A 110 4.86 6.42 -4.95
CA SER A 110 4.36 7.79 -4.84
C SER A 110 2.84 7.83 -4.83
N LEU A 111 2.18 6.97 -5.65
CA LEU A 111 0.73 6.84 -5.63
C LEU A 111 0.25 6.34 -4.26
N LEU A 112 0.91 5.33 -3.71
CA LEU A 112 0.61 4.80 -2.39
C LEU A 112 0.74 5.89 -1.32
N PHE A 113 1.86 6.63 -1.29
CA PHE A 113 2.06 7.72 -0.34
C PHE A 113 1.03 8.82 -0.48
N LEU A 114 0.74 9.26 -1.70
CA LEU A 114 -0.23 10.32 -1.96
C LEU A 114 -1.63 9.94 -1.49
N ILE A 115 -2.11 8.77 -1.91
CA ILE A 115 -3.48 8.32 -1.56
C ILE A 115 -3.59 8.03 -0.07
N THR A 116 -2.58 7.36 0.52
CA THR A 116 -2.59 7.04 1.95
C THR A 116 -2.44 8.29 2.81
N GLY A 117 -1.59 9.23 2.39
CA GLY A 117 -1.42 10.52 3.08
C GLY A 117 -2.70 11.35 3.05
N LEU A 118 -3.39 11.43 1.89
CA LEU A 118 -4.68 12.09 1.77
C LEU A 118 -5.75 11.41 2.63
N TYR A 119 -5.80 10.09 2.63
CA TYR A 119 -6.71 9.33 3.49
C TYR A 119 -6.44 9.63 4.97
N ALA A 120 -5.18 9.58 5.41
CA ALA A 120 -4.79 9.85 6.79
C ALA A 120 -5.13 11.30 7.22
N LEU A 121 -4.88 12.26 6.33
CA LEU A 121 -5.21 13.67 6.58
C LEU A 121 -6.70 13.86 6.77
N LEU A 122 -7.52 13.39 5.82
CA LEU A 122 -8.97 13.53 5.89
C LEU A 122 -9.55 12.76 7.08
N TYR A 123 -9.04 11.57 7.37
CA TYR A 123 -9.44 10.80 8.55
C TYR A 123 -9.19 11.57 9.85
N SER A 124 -8.03 12.24 9.96
CA SER A 124 -7.66 13.05 11.11
C SER A 124 -8.51 14.33 11.23
N VAL A 125 -8.69 15.06 10.12
CA VAL A 125 -9.47 16.32 10.08
C VAL A 125 -10.94 16.08 10.40
N LEU A 126 -11.51 14.99 9.90
CA LEU A 126 -12.91 14.62 10.15
C LEU A 126 -13.13 13.96 11.54
N HIS A 127 -12.08 13.78 12.33
CA HIS A 127 -12.14 13.15 13.66
C HIS A 127 -12.93 11.85 13.67
N ILE A 128 -12.71 10.99 12.66
CA ILE A 128 -13.45 9.73 12.49
C ILE A 128 -13.11 8.77 13.63
N ASN A 129 -14.14 8.34 14.36
CA ASN A 129 -14.00 7.35 15.43
C ASN A 129 -14.51 5.98 14.95
N MET A 130 -13.59 5.06 14.69
CA MET A 130 -13.90 3.67 14.31
C MET A 130 -14.10 2.76 15.53
N MET A 131 -13.86 3.28 16.75
CA MET A 131 -14.04 2.50 17.96
C MET A 131 -15.54 2.46 18.30
N PRO A 132 -16.14 1.27 18.41
CA PRO A 132 -17.51 1.15 18.88
C PRO A 132 -17.60 1.60 20.36
N PRO A 133 -18.80 1.95 20.83
CA PRO A 133 -19.03 2.20 22.24
C PRO A 133 -18.47 1.04 23.09
N ARG A 134 -17.89 1.40 24.24
CA ARG A 134 -17.30 0.40 25.15
C ARG A 134 -18.33 -0.63 25.59
N ASP A 135 -17.99 -1.90 25.47
CA ASP A 135 -18.74 -2.98 26.08
C ASP A 135 -18.46 -3.01 27.59
N PRO A 136 -19.48 -2.86 28.47
CA PRO A 136 -19.29 -2.93 29.92
C PRO A 136 -18.67 -4.24 30.40
N ALA A 137 -18.84 -5.34 29.66
CA ALA A 137 -18.28 -6.65 29.98
C ALA A 137 -16.78 -6.77 29.66
N MET A 138 -16.20 -5.81 28.92
CA MET A 138 -14.79 -5.85 28.52
C MET A 138 -13.87 -5.43 29.67
N PRO A 139 -12.85 -6.24 30.04
CA PRO A 139 -11.86 -5.87 31.04
C PRO A 139 -11.14 -4.57 30.67
N GLU A 140 -10.93 -3.68 31.67
CA GLU A 140 -10.28 -2.36 31.46
C GLU A 140 -8.93 -2.48 30.77
N ALA A 141 -8.10 -3.46 31.16
CA ALA A 141 -6.78 -3.67 30.57
C ALA A 141 -6.85 -3.95 29.05
N VAL A 142 -7.85 -4.74 28.61
CA VAL A 142 -8.07 -5.04 27.18
C VAL A 142 -8.53 -3.80 26.44
N TYR A 143 -9.43 -3.02 27.02
CA TYR A 143 -9.89 -1.76 26.45
C TYR A 143 -8.75 -0.75 26.27
N GLN A 144 -7.94 -0.53 27.30
CA GLN A 144 -6.78 0.38 27.24
C GLN A 144 -5.74 -0.06 26.23
N MET A 145 -5.50 -1.36 26.09
CA MET A 145 -4.63 -1.92 25.08
C MET A 145 -5.17 -1.63 23.66
N GLN A 146 -6.46 -1.80 23.44
CA GLN A 146 -7.12 -1.51 22.15
C GLN A 146 -7.06 -0.03 21.80
N VAL A 147 -7.30 0.87 22.77
CA VAL A 147 -7.17 2.33 22.59
C VAL A 147 -5.74 2.71 22.24
N SER A 148 -4.76 2.18 22.95
CA SER A 148 -3.33 2.46 22.71
C SER A 148 -2.89 2.02 21.31
N PHE A 149 -3.30 0.81 20.89
CA PHE A 149 -3.01 0.30 19.56
C PHE A 149 -3.65 1.17 18.47
N GLN A 150 -4.93 1.50 18.62
CA GLN A 150 -5.64 2.36 17.67
C GLN A 150 -4.99 3.74 17.56
N THR A 151 -4.64 4.35 18.68
CA THR A 151 -3.98 5.67 18.72
C THR A 151 -2.63 5.62 18.02
N PHE A 152 -1.82 4.59 18.27
CA PHE A 152 -0.54 4.38 17.59
C PHE A 152 -0.74 4.22 16.08
N PHE A 153 -1.69 3.36 15.68
CA PHE A 153 -1.97 3.07 14.26
C PHE A 153 -2.43 4.33 13.53
N MET A 154 -3.36 5.08 14.11
CA MET A 154 -3.88 6.32 13.49
C MET A 154 -2.81 7.39 13.38
N LYS A 155 -1.98 7.57 14.42
CA LYS A 155 -0.85 8.53 14.39
C LYS A 155 0.18 8.20 13.32
N ASN A 156 0.37 6.91 12.99
CA ASN A 156 1.39 6.44 12.08
C ASN A 156 0.79 5.78 10.82
N LEU A 157 -0.44 6.14 10.44
CA LEU A 157 -1.22 5.44 9.43
C LEU A 157 -0.47 5.25 8.11
N ALA A 158 0.14 6.31 7.57
CA ALA A 158 0.89 6.25 6.31
C ALA A 158 2.09 5.29 6.39
N TRP A 159 2.84 5.34 7.48
CA TRP A 159 3.98 4.45 7.72
C TRP A 159 3.55 2.99 7.91
N CYS A 160 2.43 2.78 8.62
CA CYS A 160 1.85 1.45 8.78
C CYS A 160 1.49 0.84 7.43
N TYR A 161 0.82 1.58 6.54
CA TYR A 161 0.51 1.09 5.20
C TYR A 161 1.76 0.81 4.37
N LEU A 162 2.77 1.68 4.42
CA LEU A 162 4.02 1.43 3.71
C LEU A 162 4.71 0.15 4.21
N ALA A 163 4.75 -0.05 5.53
CA ALA A 163 5.33 -1.24 6.14
C ALA A 163 4.59 -2.55 5.78
N THR A 164 3.34 -2.47 5.30
CA THR A 164 2.60 -3.65 4.83
C THR A 164 3.05 -4.14 3.45
N VAL A 165 3.59 -3.26 2.59
CA VAL A 165 3.93 -3.58 1.20
C VAL A 165 4.88 -4.78 1.08
N PRO A 166 5.97 -4.91 1.86
CA PRO A 166 6.84 -6.07 1.84
C PRO A 166 6.13 -7.39 2.13
N ALA A 167 5.16 -7.39 3.06
CA ALA A 167 4.39 -8.59 3.42
C ALA A 167 3.49 -9.03 2.25
N TRP A 168 2.77 -8.09 1.63
CA TRP A 168 1.97 -8.39 0.43
C TRP A 168 2.84 -8.78 -0.77
N ALA A 169 4.02 -8.18 -0.92
CA ALA A 169 4.97 -8.57 -1.97
C ALA A 169 5.45 -10.02 -1.79
N LEU A 170 5.74 -10.42 -0.54
CA LEU A 170 6.12 -11.79 -0.23
C LEU A 170 4.97 -12.77 -0.49
N ALA A 171 3.75 -12.44 -0.08
CA ALA A 171 2.56 -13.22 -0.38
C ALA A 171 2.34 -13.35 -1.90
N ALA A 172 2.47 -12.25 -2.65
CA ALA A 172 2.38 -12.26 -4.11
C ALA A 172 3.48 -13.15 -4.74
N ARG A 173 4.73 -13.05 -4.25
CA ARG A 173 5.84 -13.89 -4.71
C ARG A 173 5.59 -15.39 -4.49
N LEU A 174 4.92 -15.74 -3.39
CA LEU A 174 4.59 -17.14 -3.06
C LEU A 174 3.41 -17.66 -3.88
N CYS A 175 2.32 -16.90 -3.96
CA CYS A 175 1.06 -17.35 -4.57
C CYS A 175 1.03 -17.19 -6.09
N LEU A 176 1.74 -16.16 -6.64
CA LEU A 176 1.75 -15.85 -8.06
C LEU A 176 3.00 -16.34 -8.78
N ARG A 177 3.69 -17.37 -8.26
CA ARG A 177 4.94 -17.92 -8.83
C ARG A 177 4.85 -18.24 -10.33
N ARG A 178 3.67 -18.69 -10.80
CA ARG A 178 3.43 -19.00 -12.22
C ARG A 178 3.44 -17.75 -13.13
N GLY A 179 3.35 -16.55 -12.58
CA GLY A 179 3.49 -15.30 -13.31
C GLY A 179 4.92 -14.90 -13.63
N GLY A 180 5.93 -15.58 -13.05
CA GLY A 180 7.36 -15.30 -13.31
C GLY A 180 7.88 -13.98 -12.71
N TYR A 181 7.14 -13.37 -11.79
CA TYR A 181 7.53 -12.11 -11.16
C TYR A 181 8.65 -12.29 -10.15
N ASN A 182 9.65 -11.41 -10.17
CA ASN A 182 10.68 -11.32 -9.13
C ASN A 182 10.14 -10.58 -7.88
N TYR A 183 10.90 -10.52 -6.78
CA TYR A 183 10.44 -9.88 -5.55
C TYR A 183 10.28 -8.36 -5.70
N ALA A 184 11.16 -7.68 -6.46
CA ALA A 184 11.04 -6.24 -6.73
C ALA A 184 9.77 -5.93 -7.54
N GLU A 185 9.46 -6.76 -8.54
CA GLU A 185 8.21 -6.66 -9.28
C GLU A 185 6.98 -6.90 -8.37
N CYS A 186 7.08 -7.86 -7.43
CA CYS A 186 6.02 -8.07 -6.44
C CYS A 186 5.85 -6.89 -5.49
N LEU A 187 6.91 -6.15 -5.14
CA LEU A 187 6.80 -4.90 -4.37
C LEU A 187 6.02 -3.82 -5.14
N ILE A 188 6.29 -3.67 -6.44
CA ILE A 188 5.53 -2.76 -7.31
C ILE A 188 4.06 -3.17 -7.41
N ILE A 189 3.80 -4.46 -7.63
CA ILE A 189 2.44 -5.02 -7.66
C ILE A 189 1.70 -4.72 -6.36
N ALA A 190 2.34 -5.01 -5.22
CA ALA A 190 1.75 -4.79 -3.90
C ALA A 190 1.50 -3.29 -3.65
N ALA A 191 2.44 -2.40 -4.02
CA ALA A 191 2.28 -0.96 -3.86
C ALA A 191 1.08 -0.43 -4.67
N PHE A 192 0.94 -0.82 -5.94
CA PHE A 192 -0.20 -0.42 -6.76
C PHE A 192 -1.53 -0.91 -6.19
N ILE A 193 -1.64 -2.21 -5.85
CA ILE A 193 -2.89 -2.78 -5.35
C ILE A 193 -3.25 -2.18 -3.99
N THR A 194 -2.27 -1.95 -3.10
CA THR A 194 -2.50 -1.28 -1.81
C THR A 194 -2.94 0.18 -2.02
N ALA A 195 -2.33 0.91 -2.95
CA ALA A 195 -2.73 2.28 -3.27
C ALA A 195 -4.20 2.35 -3.74
N ILE A 196 -4.64 1.42 -4.58
CA ILE A 196 -6.02 1.39 -5.06
C ILE A 196 -6.99 0.91 -3.97
N ASN A 197 -6.61 -0.03 -3.12
CA ASN A 197 -7.40 -0.40 -1.95
C ASN A 197 -7.64 0.81 -1.03
N ASN A 198 -6.59 1.60 -0.78
CA ASN A 198 -6.69 2.84 0.00
C ASN A 198 -7.53 3.90 -0.73
N PHE A 199 -7.46 3.97 -2.07
CA PHE A 199 -8.34 4.84 -2.87
C PHE A 199 -9.81 4.43 -2.76
N ILE A 200 -10.13 3.14 -2.83
CA ILE A 200 -11.48 2.63 -2.59
C ILE A 200 -11.96 3.01 -1.18
N THR A 201 -11.11 2.83 -0.18
CA THR A 201 -11.42 3.20 1.21
C THR A 201 -11.61 4.72 1.36
N LEU A 202 -10.82 5.52 0.64
CA LEU A 202 -10.97 6.98 0.56
C LEU A 202 -12.32 7.39 -0.04
N LEU A 203 -12.78 6.72 -1.09
CA LEU A 203 -14.11 6.96 -1.67
C LEU A 203 -15.26 6.57 -0.70
N LEU A 204 -15.02 5.63 0.19
CA LEU A 204 -15.98 5.23 1.24
C LEU A 204 -15.91 6.15 2.48
N LEU A 205 -14.97 7.08 2.54
CA LEU A 205 -14.76 7.94 3.70
C LEU A 205 -16.00 8.75 4.13
N PRO A 206 -16.79 9.35 3.22
CA PRO A 206 -18.02 10.06 3.60
C PRO A 206 -19.01 9.16 4.33
N VAL A 207 -19.16 7.91 3.88
CA VAL A 207 -20.04 6.92 4.51
C VAL A 207 -19.47 6.49 5.87
N THR A 208 -18.15 6.28 5.95
CA THR A 208 -17.44 6.00 7.21
C THR A 208 -17.66 7.11 8.23
N TYR A 209 -17.60 8.36 7.78
CA TYR A 209 -17.86 9.53 8.62
C TYR A 209 -19.30 9.55 9.16
N ALA A 210 -20.29 9.27 8.32
CA ALA A 210 -21.70 9.24 8.71
C ALA A 210 -21.99 8.18 9.79
N TYR A 211 -21.25 7.07 9.81
CA TYR A 211 -21.39 6.00 10.82
C TYR A 211 -20.38 6.11 11.97
N SER A 212 -19.51 7.15 11.96
CA SER A 212 -18.50 7.35 13.00
C SER A 212 -19.10 7.38 14.41
N GLY A 213 -18.52 6.63 15.35
CA GLY A 213 -18.99 6.55 16.73
C GLY A 213 -20.32 5.82 16.96
N THR A 214 -20.97 5.31 15.91
CA THR A 214 -22.21 4.53 16.02
C THR A 214 -21.92 3.01 16.06
N PRO A 215 -22.84 2.18 16.61
CA PRO A 215 -22.69 0.73 16.56
C PRO A 215 -22.61 0.16 15.12
N GLN A 216 -23.24 0.84 14.17
CA GLN A 216 -23.28 0.46 12.75
C GLN A 216 -21.92 0.54 12.05
N VAL A 217 -20.96 1.26 12.63
CA VAL A 217 -19.59 1.36 12.09
C VAL A 217 -18.94 -0.02 11.89
N LYS A 218 -19.19 -0.97 12.79
CA LYS A 218 -18.69 -2.36 12.65
C LYS A 218 -19.26 -3.05 11.41
N THR A 219 -20.56 -2.98 11.23
CA THR A 219 -21.26 -3.59 10.09
C THR A 219 -20.79 -2.97 8.77
N PHE A 220 -20.71 -1.65 8.71
CA PHE A 220 -20.17 -0.95 7.53
C PHE A 220 -18.73 -1.35 7.25
N SER A 221 -17.86 -1.35 8.25
CA SER A 221 -16.45 -1.74 8.11
C SER A 221 -16.29 -3.17 7.59
N PHE A 222 -17.18 -4.09 8.00
CA PHE A 222 -17.20 -5.45 7.50
C PHE A 222 -17.52 -5.49 5.99
N TYR A 223 -18.54 -4.76 5.52
CA TYR A 223 -18.86 -4.69 4.09
C TYR A 223 -17.76 -4.00 3.28
N ALA A 224 -17.18 -2.93 3.81
CA ALA A 224 -16.02 -2.26 3.19
C ALA A 224 -14.83 -3.21 3.06
N LEU A 225 -14.55 -4.03 4.08
CA LEU A 225 -13.52 -5.05 4.04
C LEU A 225 -13.81 -6.10 2.95
N LEU A 226 -15.05 -6.58 2.84
CA LEU A 226 -15.44 -7.52 1.78
C LEU A 226 -15.21 -6.95 0.37
N LEU A 227 -15.50 -5.67 0.17
CA LEU A 227 -15.24 -4.97 -1.09
C LEU A 227 -13.73 -4.93 -1.40
N VAL A 228 -12.90 -4.59 -0.42
CA VAL A 228 -11.44 -4.56 -0.54
C VAL A 228 -10.88 -5.96 -0.84
N ILE A 229 -11.38 -7.00 -0.15
CA ILE A 229 -11.00 -8.40 -0.39
C ILE A 229 -11.36 -8.80 -1.83
N GLY A 230 -12.57 -8.49 -2.26
CA GLY A 230 -13.07 -8.82 -3.60
C GLY A 230 -12.23 -8.17 -4.69
N TYR A 231 -11.99 -6.85 -4.56
CA TYR A 231 -11.15 -6.11 -5.51
C TYR A 231 -9.71 -6.65 -5.53
N ALA A 232 -9.07 -6.79 -4.37
CA ALA A 232 -7.69 -7.26 -4.28
C ALA A 232 -7.53 -8.67 -4.85
N SER A 233 -8.46 -9.58 -4.54
CA SER A 233 -8.48 -10.95 -5.07
C SER A 233 -8.57 -10.97 -6.59
N TRP A 234 -9.45 -10.14 -7.14
CA TRP A 234 -9.58 -9.98 -8.58
C TRP A 234 -8.32 -9.33 -9.21
N ALA A 235 -7.76 -8.29 -8.58
CA ALA A 235 -6.59 -7.58 -9.09
C ALA A 235 -5.36 -8.48 -9.13
N TYR A 236 -5.05 -9.19 -8.03
CA TYR A 236 -3.97 -10.17 -7.99
C TYR A 236 -4.19 -11.34 -8.97
N GLY A 237 -5.42 -11.87 -9.04
CA GLY A 237 -5.76 -12.93 -9.98
C GLY A 237 -5.63 -12.50 -11.45
N ASN A 238 -5.96 -11.25 -11.75
CA ASN A 238 -5.90 -10.68 -13.11
C ASN A 238 -4.44 -10.54 -13.64
N LEU A 239 -3.45 -10.50 -12.75
CA LEU A 239 -2.05 -10.57 -13.14
C LEU A 239 -1.67 -11.88 -13.85
N LEU A 240 -2.40 -12.97 -13.60
CA LEU A 240 -2.17 -14.28 -14.18
C LEU A 240 -2.97 -14.52 -15.48
N ASN A 241 -3.61 -13.51 -16.07
CA ASN A 241 -4.41 -13.67 -17.30
C ASN A 241 -3.62 -14.17 -18.51
N HIS A 242 -2.29 -13.99 -18.51
CA HIS A 242 -1.40 -14.48 -19.56
C HIS A 242 -0.99 -15.95 -19.38
N THR A 243 -1.39 -16.58 -18.27
CA THR A 243 -1.06 -17.98 -17.97
C THR A 243 -2.20 -18.92 -18.38
N THR A 244 -1.93 -20.21 -18.47
CA THR A 244 -2.91 -21.26 -18.80
C THR A 244 -3.91 -21.56 -17.67
N ILE A 245 -3.81 -20.85 -16.53
CA ILE A 245 -4.67 -21.07 -15.36
C ILE A 245 -6.10 -20.58 -15.66
N GLY A 246 -7.10 -21.42 -15.42
CA GLY A 246 -8.52 -21.08 -15.56
C GLY A 246 -8.94 -19.91 -14.64
N ARG A 247 -10.07 -19.26 -14.97
CA ARG A 247 -10.57 -18.05 -14.25
C ARG A 247 -10.70 -18.28 -12.74
N LEU A 248 -11.29 -19.40 -12.32
CA LEU A 248 -11.47 -19.73 -10.91
C LEU A 248 -10.13 -19.93 -10.19
N GLY A 249 -9.18 -20.62 -10.82
CA GLY A 249 -7.84 -20.82 -10.25
C GLY A 249 -7.05 -19.52 -10.10
N ARG A 250 -7.25 -18.54 -10.98
CA ARG A 250 -6.66 -17.19 -10.87
C ARG A 250 -7.27 -16.40 -9.71
N LEU A 251 -8.59 -16.37 -9.59
CA LEU A 251 -9.30 -15.72 -8.48
C LEU A 251 -8.89 -16.32 -7.14
N TRP A 252 -8.83 -17.66 -7.06
CA TRP A 252 -8.41 -18.36 -5.85
C TRP A 252 -6.97 -17.99 -5.43
N ARG A 253 -6.04 -17.91 -6.38
CA ARG A 253 -4.66 -17.47 -6.09
C ARG A 253 -4.60 -16.00 -5.67
N GLY A 254 -5.40 -15.14 -6.29
CA GLY A 254 -5.53 -13.74 -5.88
C GLY A 254 -6.08 -13.62 -4.46
N PHE A 255 -7.12 -14.38 -4.13
CA PHE A 255 -7.67 -14.45 -2.78
C PHE A 255 -6.64 -14.96 -1.75
N LEU A 256 -5.93 -16.05 -2.07
CA LEU A 256 -4.87 -16.57 -1.21
C LEU A 256 -3.74 -15.55 -1.01
N THR A 257 -3.37 -14.79 -2.05
CA THR A 257 -2.37 -13.73 -1.94
C THR A 257 -2.80 -12.68 -0.94
N PHE A 258 -4.06 -12.21 -1.03
CA PHE A 258 -4.59 -11.21 -0.10
C PHE A 258 -4.68 -11.78 1.32
N MET A 259 -5.22 -12.98 1.50
CA MET A 259 -5.37 -13.62 2.81
C MET A 259 -4.02 -13.87 3.48
N LEU A 260 -3.03 -14.37 2.74
CA LEU A 260 -1.69 -14.60 3.27
C LEU A 260 -1.03 -13.29 3.71
N GLY A 261 -1.12 -12.23 2.89
CA GLY A 261 -0.62 -10.91 3.25
C GLY A 261 -1.34 -10.35 4.48
N TYR A 262 -2.65 -10.54 4.59
CA TYR A 262 -3.44 -10.11 5.74
C TYR A 262 -3.07 -10.88 7.04
N VAL A 263 -2.86 -12.19 6.94
CA VAL A 263 -2.37 -13.01 8.07
C VAL A 263 -0.99 -12.53 8.52
N MET A 264 -0.07 -12.29 7.57
CA MET A 264 1.25 -11.73 7.88
C MET A 264 1.17 -10.38 8.59
N LEU A 265 0.23 -9.52 8.17
CA LEU A 265 -0.01 -8.22 8.81
C LEU A 265 -0.55 -8.37 10.23
N ILE A 266 -1.53 -9.27 10.44
CA ILE A 266 -2.06 -9.57 11.78
C ILE A 266 -0.94 -10.07 12.70
N MET A 267 -0.14 -11.01 12.24
CA MET A 267 0.98 -11.55 13.00
C MET A 267 2.00 -10.45 13.35
N ALA A 268 2.35 -9.60 12.40
CA ALA A 268 3.22 -8.44 12.65
C ALA A 268 2.60 -7.46 13.66
N GLY A 269 1.30 -7.21 13.57
CA GLY A 269 0.55 -6.37 14.51
C GLY A 269 0.53 -6.95 15.94
N ILE A 270 0.32 -8.27 16.07
CA ILE A 270 0.38 -8.97 17.37
C ILE A 270 1.77 -8.85 17.99
N VAL A 271 2.83 -9.10 17.19
CA VAL A 271 4.22 -8.97 17.65
C VAL A 271 4.50 -7.52 18.08
N LEU A 272 4.09 -6.54 17.29
CA LEU A 272 4.25 -5.12 17.62
C LEU A 272 3.51 -4.76 18.91
N MET A 273 2.25 -5.21 19.04
CA MET A 273 1.45 -4.96 20.23
C MET A 273 2.09 -5.58 21.47
N PHE A 274 2.57 -6.82 21.36
CA PHE A 274 3.26 -7.51 22.46
C PHE A 274 4.55 -6.79 22.85
N THR A 275 5.36 -6.35 21.88
CA THR A 275 6.61 -5.61 22.16
C THR A 275 6.35 -4.24 22.81
N LEU A 276 5.34 -3.50 22.35
CA LEU A 276 4.96 -2.20 22.94
C LEU A 276 4.38 -2.35 24.35
N SER A 277 3.66 -3.44 24.62
CA SER A 277 3.03 -3.69 25.92
C SER A 277 3.95 -4.43 26.91
N TRP A 278 5.12 -4.89 26.46
CA TRP A 278 5.99 -5.75 27.26
C TRP A 278 6.40 -5.14 28.61
N SER A 279 6.76 -3.85 28.62
CA SER A 279 7.14 -3.13 29.84
C SER A 279 5.98 -3.04 30.83
N SER A 280 4.77 -2.76 30.38
CA SER A 280 3.56 -2.68 31.21
C SER A 280 3.16 -4.04 31.75
N ILE A 281 3.24 -5.09 30.89
CA ILE A 281 2.98 -6.48 31.33
C ILE A 281 3.98 -6.90 32.41
N LYS A 282 5.27 -6.64 32.18
CA LYS A 282 6.31 -6.96 33.19
C LYS A 282 6.08 -6.25 34.52
N GLN A 283 5.72 -4.96 34.48
CA GLN A 283 5.40 -4.20 35.69
C GLN A 283 4.19 -4.76 36.43
N SER A 284 3.11 -5.08 35.72
CA SER A 284 1.89 -5.64 36.35
C SER A 284 2.13 -7.02 36.96
N VAL A 285 2.90 -7.89 36.28
CA VAL A 285 3.28 -9.21 36.82
C VAL A 285 4.14 -9.06 38.09
N MET A 286 5.12 -8.13 38.06
CA MET A 286 5.95 -7.88 39.27
C MET A 286 5.15 -7.30 40.44
N GLN A 287 4.19 -6.40 40.18
CA GLN A 287 3.30 -5.86 41.22
C GLN A 287 2.40 -6.95 41.81
N GLN A 288 1.82 -7.82 40.97
CA GLN A 288 1.02 -8.95 41.44
C GLN A 288 1.85 -9.94 42.28
N ALA A 289 3.09 -10.22 41.86
CA ALA A 289 4.00 -11.08 42.61
C ALA A 289 4.33 -10.49 44.00
N LYS A 290 4.62 -9.17 44.06
CA LYS A 290 4.85 -8.47 45.33
C LYS A 290 3.61 -8.50 46.24
N ALA A 291 2.43 -8.19 45.70
CA ALA A 291 1.18 -8.22 46.44
C ALA A 291 0.87 -9.61 47.00
N LYS A 292 1.14 -10.69 46.25
CA LYS A 292 1.01 -12.06 46.77
C LYS A 292 1.99 -12.35 47.91
N GLN A 293 3.25 -11.92 47.78
CA GLN A 293 4.24 -12.09 48.86
C GLN A 293 3.85 -11.33 50.11
N GLU A 294 3.36 -10.11 49.99
CA GLU A 294 2.87 -9.31 51.13
C GLU A 294 1.66 -9.96 51.82
N GLN A 295 0.69 -10.47 51.03
CA GLN A 295 -0.44 -11.22 51.58
C GLN A 295 0.00 -12.49 52.31
N GLU A 296 0.99 -13.20 51.77
CA GLU A 296 1.50 -14.43 52.40
C GLU A 296 2.26 -14.14 53.69
N GLN A 297 3.04 -13.03 53.71
CA GLN A 297 3.69 -12.55 54.95
C GLN A 297 2.67 -12.12 56.01
N GLN A 298 1.62 -11.37 55.61
CA GLN A 298 0.54 -10.99 56.55
C GLN A 298 -0.20 -12.20 57.09
N ARG A 299 -0.49 -13.23 56.26
CA ARG A 299 -1.10 -14.49 56.72
C ARG A 299 -0.21 -15.23 57.72
N ARG A 300 1.10 -15.27 57.47
CA ARG A 300 2.08 -15.89 58.42
C ARG A 300 2.17 -15.12 59.72
N ALA A 301 2.17 -13.79 59.69
CA ALA A 301 2.18 -12.94 60.88
C ALA A 301 0.88 -13.06 61.70
N ALA A 302 -0.28 -13.13 61.02
CA ALA A 302 -1.57 -13.34 61.71
C ALA A 302 -1.72 -14.72 62.32
N GLY A 303 -1.15 -15.77 61.73
CA GLY A 303 -1.15 -17.13 62.23
C GLY A 303 -0.13 -17.36 63.42
N ALA A 304 0.82 -16.43 63.55
CA ALA A 304 1.82 -16.49 64.65
C ALA A 304 1.40 -15.72 65.87
N GLN A 305 0.22 -15.06 65.94
CA GLN A 305 -0.28 -14.43 67.15
C GLN A 305 -0.76 -15.54 68.14
N PRO A 306 -0.25 -15.60 69.35
CA PRO A 306 -0.74 -16.55 70.37
C PRO A 306 -2.20 -16.24 70.73
N PRO A 307 -3.03 -17.24 71.01
CA PRO A 307 -4.44 -17.03 71.34
C PRO A 307 -4.51 -16.04 72.50
N LYS A 308 -5.33 -14.98 72.36
CA LYS A 308 -5.60 -14.05 73.47
C LYS A 308 -5.99 -14.83 74.71
N ALA A 309 -5.17 -14.70 75.79
CA ALA A 309 -5.46 -15.28 77.05
C ALA A 309 -6.89 -14.89 77.49
N ALA A 310 -7.71 -15.90 77.77
CA ALA A 310 -9.06 -15.69 78.29
C ALA A 310 -9.01 -14.89 79.59
N GLN A 311 -9.64 -13.73 79.63
CA GLN A 311 -9.81 -12.96 80.82
C GLN A 311 -10.65 -13.78 81.79
N PRO A 312 -10.24 -13.93 83.12
CA PRO A 312 -11.04 -14.60 84.11
C PRO A 312 -12.34 -13.82 84.35
N PRO A 313 -13.45 -14.50 84.66
CA PRO A 313 -14.73 -13.84 84.93
C PRO A 313 -14.67 -12.96 86.19
N PRO A 314 -15.40 -11.81 86.18
CA PRO A 314 -15.43 -10.92 87.32
C PRO A 314 -16.09 -11.65 88.53
N ARG A 315 -15.50 -11.46 89.72
CA ARG A 315 -16.04 -11.94 90.96
C ARG A 315 -17.23 -11.11 91.46
#